data_dce77057989bddee1b3683be328c20e3
#
_entry.id   dce77057989bddee1b3683be328c20e3
#
_cell.length_a   1.000
_cell.length_b   1.000
_cell.length_c   1.000
_cell.angle_alpha   90.00
_cell.angle_beta   90.00
_cell.angle_gamma   90.00
#
_symmetry.space_group_name_H-M   'P 1'
#
loop_
_entity.id
_entity.type
_entity.pdbx_description
1 polymer ?
#
loop_
_entity_poly.entity_id
_entity_poly.type
_entity_poly.pdbx_seq_one_letter_code
_entity_poly.pdbx_strand_id
1 'polypeptide(L)'
;MTTRKKKTAVSEAAVMGAIREALEGADPRTAGLTEQLAKGYVDLLDGLPFGETREYRVTFRELTAKDSIDAEAEAERVVETNNGPMLIASPSLRGVALLRRQIAAVGDIEGPLSPRQIGQLSERDLSRLMAAVSLLDTALAGKLAADRGRSGAVSGSD
;
A
#
# COMPACT_ATOMS: atom_id res chain seq x y z
N MET A 1 9.13 7.23 -55.69
CA MET A 1 8.01 6.82 -54.81
C MET A 1 8.54 6.64 -53.40
N THR A 2 8.30 7.63 -52.55
CA THR A 2 8.75 7.63 -51.14
C THR A 2 7.68 6.95 -50.31
N THR A 3 7.94 5.75 -49.83
CA THR A 3 7.08 5.03 -48.90
C THR A 3 7.23 5.68 -47.55
N ARG A 4 6.25 6.51 -47.15
CA ARG A 4 6.17 7.11 -45.84
C ARG A 4 5.85 5.99 -44.84
N LYS A 5 6.87 5.51 -44.11
CA LYS A 5 6.68 4.63 -42.97
C LYS A 5 5.75 5.36 -41.97
N LYS A 6 4.53 4.91 -41.85
CA LYS A 6 3.63 5.31 -40.76
C LYS A 6 4.30 4.91 -39.45
N LYS A 7 4.87 5.88 -38.75
CA LYS A 7 5.33 5.72 -37.39
C LYS A 7 4.07 5.54 -36.54
N THR A 8 3.79 4.29 -36.16
CA THR A 8 2.67 4.00 -35.26
C THR A 8 3.01 4.66 -33.92
N ALA A 9 2.29 5.74 -33.59
CA ALA A 9 2.41 6.36 -32.28
C ALA A 9 1.89 5.36 -31.26
N VAL A 10 2.81 4.76 -30.50
CA VAL A 10 2.46 3.95 -29.34
C VAL A 10 1.82 4.91 -28.33
N SER A 11 0.59 4.63 -27.89
CA SER A 11 -0.10 5.50 -26.94
C SER A 11 0.68 5.53 -25.62
N GLU A 12 0.74 6.69 -24.99
CA GLU A 12 1.40 6.89 -23.69
C GLU A 12 0.88 5.88 -22.64
N ALA A 13 -0.42 5.58 -22.66
CA ALA A 13 -1.04 4.57 -21.82
C ALA A 13 -0.48 3.16 -22.07
N ALA A 14 -0.19 2.78 -23.31
CA ALA A 14 0.41 1.50 -23.64
C ALA A 14 1.87 1.40 -23.17
N VAL A 15 2.64 2.48 -23.28
CA VAL A 15 4.01 2.57 -22.77
C VAL A 15 4.04 2.46 -21.26
N MET A 16 3.18 3.19 -20.56
CA MET A 16 3.05 3.13 -19.10
C MET A 16 2.58 1.76 -18.61
N GLY A 17 1.67 1.12 -19.34
CA GLY A 17 1.25 -0.25 -19.07
C GLY A 17 2.39 -1.25 -19.20
N ALA A 18 3.19 -1.15 -20.28
CA ALA A 18 4.35 -2.01 -20.49
C ALA A 18 5.45 -1.80 -19.43
N ILE A 19 5.71 -0.55 -19.05
CA ILE A 19 6.68 -0.23 -17.97
C ILE A 19 6.21 -0.80 -16.64
N ARG A 20 4.93 -0.65 -16.31
CA ARG A 20 4.33 -1.23 -15.10
C ARG A 20 4.46 -2.74 -15.08
N GLU A 21 4.12 -3.41 -16.17
CA GLU A 21 4.22 -4.86 -16.32
C GLU A 21 5.68 -5.35 -16.20
N ALA A 22 6.63 -4.64 -16.81
CA ALA A 22 8.04 -4.94 -16.71
C ALA A 22 8.58 -4.76 -15.27
N LEU A 23 8.16 -3.72 -14.56
CA LEU A 23 8.54 -3.47 -13.17
C LEU A 23 7.92 -4.49 -12.22
N GLU A 24 6.64 -4.81 -12.39
CA GLU A 24 5.92 -5.81 -11.57
C GLU A 24 6.43 -7.23 -11.85
N GLY A 25 6.84 -7.55 -13.07
CA GLY A 25 7.40 -8.85 -13.45
C GLY A 25 8.85 -9.06 -12.99
N ALA A 26 9.60 -7.98 -12.77
CA ALA A 26 11.01 -8.03 -12.41
C ALA A 26 11.25 -8.23 -10.90
N ASP A 27 10.33 -7.77 -10.05
CA ASP A 27 10.46 -7.88 -8.59
C ASP A 27 9.30 -8.73 -8.01
N PRO A 28 9.62 -9.90 -7.41
CA PRO A 28 8.60 -10.74 -6.76
C PRO A 28 7.75 -10.02 -5.71
N ARG A 29 8.28 -8.96 -5.09
CA ARG A 29 7.57 -8.18 -4.07
C ARG A 29 6.39 -7.42 -4.64
N THR A 30 6.47 -7.00 -5.90
CA THR A 30 5.44 -6.20 -6.58
C THR A 30 4.67 -6.99 -7.64
N ALA A 31 5.12 -8.18 -8.00
CA ALA A 31 4.50 -8.99 -9.03
C ALA A 31 3.01 -9.28 -8.71
N GLY A 32 2.15 -8.96 -9.66
CA GLY A 32 0.70 -9.20 -9.59
C GLY A 32 -0.05 -8.35 -8.57
N LEU A 33 0.57 -7.39 -7.88
CA LEU A 33 -0.07 -6.59 -6.84
C LEU A 33 -1.28 -5.81 -7.34
N THR A 34 -1.15 -5.12 -8.46
CA THR A 34 -2.23 -4.30 -9.01
C THR A 34 -3.45 -5.13 -9.35
N GLU A 35 -3.25 -6.31 -9.93
CA GLU A 35 -4.34 -7.24 -10.25
C GLU A 35 -5.01 -7.79 -8.99
N GLN A 36 -4.23 -8.21 -8.00
CA GLN A 36 -4.75 -8.73 -6.74
C GLN A 36 -5.51 -7.67 -5.96
N LEU A 37 -4.98 -6.44 -5.87
CA LEU A 37 -5.65 -5.31 -5.21
C LEU A 37 -6.97 -4.95 -5.89
N ALA A 38 -7.04 -5.03 -7.21
CA ALA A 38 -8.29 -4.84 -7.95
C ALA A 38 -9.37 -5.88 -7.58
N LYS A 39 -8.94 -7.07 -7.15
CA LYS A 39 -9.82 -8.15 -6.64
C LYS A 39 -10.07 -8.05 -5.12
N GLY A 40 -9.44 -7.11 -4.42
CA GLY A 40 -9.64 -6.83 -2.99
C GLY A 40 -8.75 -7.62 -2.03
N TYR A 41 -7.67 -8.22 -2.51
CA TYR A 41 -6.73 -8.97 -1.67
C TYR A 41 -5.28 -8.85 -2.15
N VAL A 42 -4.36 -9.32 -1.33
CA VAL A 42 -2.95 -9.55 -1.70
C VAL A 42 -2.52 -10.88 -1.11
N ASP A 43 -1.91 -11.73 -1.92
CA ASP A 43 -1.33 -12.98 -1.45
C ASP A 43 0.14 -12.78 -1.05
N LEU A 44 0.50 -13.23 0.15
CA LEU A 44 1.87 -13.26 0.65
C LEU A 44 2.68 -14.31 -0.10
N LEU A 45 3.99 -14.11 -0.16
CA LEU A 45 4.93 -15.04 -0.80
C LEU A 45 5.32 -16.18 0.15
N ASP A 46 5.64 -15.84 1.39
CA ASP A 46 6.11 -16.77 2.41
C ASP A 46 5.04 -17.12 3.44
N GLY A 47 4.03 -16.27 3.58
CA GLY A 47 2.91 -16.48 4.49
C GLY A 47 3.18 -16.05 5.93
N LEU A 48 2.10 -15.96 6.71
CA LEU A 48 2.12 -15.68 8.14
C LEU A 48 1.85 -16.97 8.92
N PRO A 49 2.70 -17.35 9.89
CA PRO A 49 2.48 -18.54 10.70
C PRO A 49 1.16 -18.49 11.47
N PHE A 50 0.40 -19.58 11.43
CA PHE A 50 -0.85 -19.78 12.17
C PHE A 50 -0.93 -21.22 12.66
N GLY A 51 -0.59 -21.46 13.92
CA GLY A 51 -0.45 -22.82 14.44
C GLY A 51 0.63 -23.59 13.67
N GLU A 52 0.28 -24.74 13.11
CA GLU A 52 1.17 -25.58 12.28
C GLU A 52 1.09 -25.25 10.78
N THR A 53 0.22 -24.31 10.39
CA THR A 53 0.01 -23.88 9.00
C THR A 53 0.50 -22.46 8.78
N ARG A 54 0.32 -21.99 7.55
CA ARG A 54 0.58 -20.59 7.16
C ARG A 54 -0.62 -20.04 6.41
N GLU A 55 -0.89 -18.77 6.67
CA GLU A 55 -1.93 -18.02 5.97
C GLU A 55 -1.28 -17.05 4.99
N TYR A 56 -1.91 -16.87 3.83
CA TYR A 56 -1.33 -16.13 2.71
C TYR A 56 -2.17 -14.95 2.26
N ARG A 57 -3.49 -15.05 2.28
CA ARG A 57 -4.38 -14.05 1.71
C ARG A 57 -4.68 -12.92 2.67
N VAL A 58 -4.21 -11.73 2.31
CA VAL A 58 -4.40 -10.50 3.07
C VAL A 58 -5.54 -9.70 2.47
N THR A 59 -6.49 -9.31 3.31
CA THR A 59 -7.52 -8.33 3.00
C THR A 59 -7.31 -7.06 3.81
N PHE A 60 -7.72 -5.92 3.26
CA PHE A 60 -7.51 -4.61 3.86
C PHE A 60 -8.82 -3.96 4.27
N ARG A 61 -8.75 -3.04 5.23
CA ARG A 61 -9.82 -2.16 5.65
C ARG A 61 -9.39 -0.71 5.59
N GLU A 62 -10.33 0.20 5.58
CA GLU A 62 -10.04 1.62 5.72
C GLU A 62 -9.61 1.95 7.14
N LEU A 63 -8.67 2.89 7.25
CA LEU A 63 -8.21 3.43 8.52
C LEU A 63 -9.21 4.47 9.05
N THR A 64 -9.42 4.47 10.35
CA THR A 64 -10.16 5.51 11.06
C THR A 64 -9.22 6.58 11.60
N ALA A 65 -9.76 7.71 12.03
CA ALA A 65 -8.97 8.73 12.74
C ALA A 65 -8.31 8.16 14.00
N LYS A 66 -9.02 7.28 14.73
CA LYS A 66 -8.47 6.59 15.90
C LYS A 66 -7.25 5.76 15.56
N ASP A 67 -7.28 5.03 14.44
CA ASP A 67 -6.13 4.24 13.97
C ASP A 67 -4.89 5.11 13.74
N SER A 68 -5.07 6.29 13.14
CA SER A 68 -3.98 7.24 12.90
C SER A 68 -3.40 7.81 14.19
N ILE A 69 -4.25 8.16 15.15
CA ILE A 69 -3.83 8.68 16.47
C ILE A 69 -3.07 7.60 17.24
N ASP A 70 -3.60 6.38 17.29
CA ASP A 70 -2.97 5.26 17.99
C ASP A 70 -1.63 4.86 17.34
N ALA A 71 -1.54 4.92 16.01
CA ALA A 71 -0.30 4.65 15.28
C ALA A 71 0.78 5.71 15.56
N GLU A 72 0.41 6.97 15.68
CA GLU A 72 1.32 8.06 16.05
C GLU A 72 1.88 7.82 17.45
N ALA A 73 1.02 7.58 18.43
CA ALA A 73 1.42 7.29 19.81
C ALA A 73 2.32 6.04 19.91
N GLU A 74 2.04 5.00 19.14
CA GLU A 74 2.87 3.78 19.09
C GLU A 74 4.26 4.02 18.49
N ALA A 75 4.38 4.98 17.57
CA ALA A 75 5.62 5.31 16.90
C ALA A 75 6.54 6.23 17.70
N GLU A 76 6.07 6.81 18.80
CA GLU A 76 6.86 7.68 19.67
C GLU A 76 7.95 6.91 20.42
N ARG A 77 9.13 7.48 20.48
CA ARG A 77 10.29 6.95 21.22
C ARG A 77 10.97 8.07 21.99
N VAL A 78 11.36 7.76 23.22
CA VAL A 78 12.21 8.66 23.99
C VAL A 78 13.66 8.45 23.56
N VAL A 79 14.30 9.53 23.14
CA VAL A 79 15.71 9.55 22.74
C VAL A 79 16.47 10.50 23.66
N GLU A 80 17.57 10.03 24.23
CA GLU A 80 18.48 10.87 25.02
C GLU A 80 19.23 11.81 24.08
N THR A 81 19.15 13.11 24.35
CA THR A 81 19.89 14.15 23.65
C THR A 81 20.79 14.92 24.60
N ASN A 82 21.69 15.74 24.05
CA ASN A 82 22.55 16.63 24.85
C ASN A 82 21.76 17.62 25.73
N ASN A 83 20.46 17.84 25.41
CA ASN A 83 19.56 18.72 26.16
C ASN A 83 18.55 17.94 27.03
N GLY A 84 18.80 16.64 27.25
CA GLY A 84 17.91 15.74 28.00
C GLY A 84 17.03 14.86 27.10
N PRO A 85 16.14 14.06 27.71
CA PRO A 85 15.25 13.15 26.97
C PRO A 85 14.28 13.93 26.10
N MET A 86 14.14 13.51 24.85
CA MET A 86 13.21 14.08 23.88
C MET A 86 12.33 12.98 23.29
N LEU A 87 11.04 13.28 23.13
CA LEU A 87 10.09 12.39 22.47
C LEU A 87 10.16 12.62 20.95
N ILE A 88 10.49 11.58 20.21
CA ILE A 88 10.60 11.63 18.76
C ILE A 88 9.69 10.57 18.14
N ALA A 89 8.88 10.97 17.16
CA ALA A 89 8.12 10.05 16.33
C ALA A 89 9.00 9.44 15.24
N SER A 90 8.96 8.12 15.11
CA SER A 90 9.66 7.38 14.04
C SER A 90 8.73 7.16 12.85
N PRO A 91 9.01 7.76 11.67
CA PRO A 91 8.19 7.55 10.47
C PRO A 91 8.09 6.08 10.07
N SER A 92 9.16 5.31 10.20
CA SER A 92 9.18 3.88 9.88
C SER A 92 8.27 3.07 10.80
N LEU A 93 8.32 3.32 12.10
CA LEU A 93 7.43 2.66 13.07
C LEU A 93 5.97 3.07 12.88
N ARG A 94 5.72 4.33 12.55
CA ARG A 94 4.39 4.82 12.21
C ARG A 94 3.82 4.08 10.99
N GLY A 95 4.61 3.92 9.93
CA GLY A 95 4.23 3.17 8.73
C GLY A 95 3.83 1.72 9.04
N VAL A 96 4.61 1.03 9.86
CA VAL A 96 4.30 -0.35 10.30
C VAL A 96 3.06 -0.38 11.18
N ALA A 97 2.89 0.58 12.09
CA ALA A 97 1.73 0.69 12.97
C ALA A 97 0.42 0.94 12.19
N LEU A 98 0.47 1.72 11.13
CA LEU A 98 -0.66 1.93 10.20
C LEU A 98 -0.94 0.67 9.39
N LEU A 99 0.10 0.05 8.81
CA LEU A 99 -0.04 -1.17 8.01
C LEU A 99 -0.77 -2.26 8.79
N ARG A 100 -0.34 -2.58 10.02
CA ARG A 100 -0.97 -3.65 10.79
C ARG A 100 -2.43 -3.37 11.15
N ARG A 101 -2.83 -2.09 11.27
CA ARG A 101 -4.21 -1.67 11.48
C ARG A 101 -5.05 -1.71 10.21
N GLN A 102 -4.41 -1.50 9.07
CA GLN A 102 -5.07 -1.55 7.76
C GLN A 102 -5.35 -2.98 7.29
N ILE A 103 -4.69 -3.98 7.86
CA ILE A 103 -4.97 -5.39 7.59
C ILE A 103 -6.25 -5.81 8.30
N ALA A 104 -7.26 -6.19 7.53
CA ALA A 104 -8.53 -6.70 8.05
C ALA A 104 -8.40 -8.17 8.49
N ALA A 105 -7.73 -8.97 7.69
CA ALA A 105 -7.48 -10.39 7.98
C ALA A 105 -6.29 -10.92 7.14
N VAL A 106 -5.67 -12.00 7.61
CA VAL A 106 -4.74 -12.82 6.84
C VAL A 106 -5.24 -14.25 6.91
N GLY A 107 -5.96 -14.69 5.87
CA GLY A 107 -6.66 -15.96 5.90
C GLY A 107 -7.61 -16.03 7.11
N ASP A 108 -7.41 -17.01 7.98
CA ASP A 108 -8.19 -17.22 9.21
C ASP A 108 -7.72 -16.34 10.40
N ILE A 109 -6.65 -15.57 10.23
CA ILE A 109 -6.14 -14.67 11.26
C ILE A 109 -6.90 -13.33 11.16
N GLU A 110 -7.69 -13.00 12.18
CA GLU A 110 -8.37 -11.70 12.25
C GLU A 110 -7.38 -10.56 12.53
N GLY A 111 -7.57 -9.44 11.82
CA GLY A 111 -6.86 -8.19 12.11
C GLY A 111 -7.54 -7.35 13.21
N PRO A 112 -6.88 -6.27 13.65
CA PRO A 112 -5.53 -5.85 13.25
C PRO A 112 -4.44 -6.81 13.72
N LEU A 113 -3.35 -6.93 12.96
CA LEU A 113 -2.23 -7.75 13.38
C LEU A 113 -1.54 -7.14 14.60
N SER A 114 -1.14 -7.98 15.55
CA SER A 114 -0.31 -7.56 16.67
C SER A 114 1.11 -7.20 16.21
N PRO A 115 1.89 -6.43 17.00
CA PRO A 115 3.30 -6.19 16.71
C PRO A 115 4.11 -7.49 16.56
N ARG A 116 3.77 -8.53 17.31
CA ARG A 116 4.40 -9.84 17.21
C ARG A 116 4.11 -10.51 15.87
N GLN A 117 2.86 -10.48 15.43
CA GLN A 117 2.45 -11.09 14.15
C GLN A 117 3.09 -10.38 12.96
N ILE A 118 3.10 -9.04 12.93
CA ILE A 118 3.77 -8.29 11.87
C ILE A 118 5.28 -8.60 11.83
N GLY A 119 5.90 -8.82 12.99
CA GLY A 119 7.31 -9.20 13.11
C GLY A 119 7.62 -10.63 12.66
N GLN A 120 6.62 -11.48 12.46
CA GLN A 120 6.76 -12.83 11.94
C GLN A 120 6.70 -12.92 10.42
N LEU A 121 6.33 -11.83 9.75
CA LEU A 121 6.39 -11.74 8.28
C LEU A 121 7.85 -11.82 7.82
N SER A 122 8.06 -12.41 6.65
CA SER A 122 9.35 -12.26 5.96
C SER A 122 9.55 -10.81 5.52
N GLU A 123 10.79 -10.42 5.32
CA GLU A 123 11.12 -9.07 4.82
C GLU A 123 10.49 -8.82 3.43
N ARG A 124 10.43 -9.86 2.57
CA ARG A 124 9.77 -9.77 1.25
C ARG A 124 8.28 -9.52 1.39
N ASP A 125 7.61 -10.20 2.31
CA ASP A 125 6.18 -10.05 2.54
C ASP A 125 5.84 -8.70 3.17
N LEU A 126 6.66 -8.23 4.11
CA LEU A 126 6.50 -6.88 4.66
C LEU A 126 6.65 -5.82 3.57
N SER A 127 7.68 -5.92 2.74
CA SER A 127 7.90 -4.99 1.62
C SER A 127 6.74 -5.05 0.61
N ARG A 128 6.22 -6.25 0.33
CA ARG A 128 5.06 -6.47 -0.54
C ARG A 128 3.81 -5.77 0.00
N LEU A 129 3.52 -5.90 1.29
CA LEU A 129 2.39 -5.24 1.92
C LEU A 129 2.54 -3.72 1.97
N MET A 130 3.74 -3.21 2.23
CA MET A 130 4.01 -1.76 2.19
C MET A 130 3.79 -1.19 0.78
N ALA A 131 4.22 -1.90 -0.25
CA ALA A 131 3.96 -1.53 -1.65
C ALA A 131 2.45 -1.56 -1.97
N ALA A 132 1.73 -2.57 -1.51
CA ALA A 132 0.29 -2.69 -1.69
C ALA A 132 -0.47 -1.51 -1.06
N VAL A 133 -0.14 -1.14 0.17
CA VAL A 133 -0.74 0.00 0.86
C VAL A 133 -0.45 1.30 0.13
N SER A 134 0.78 1.51 -0.34
CA SER A 134 1.14 2.69 -1.14
C SER A 134 0.31 2.81 -2.42
N LEU A 135 0.04 1.69 -3.10
CA LEU A 135 -0.84 1.66 -4.28
C LEU A 135 -2.30 1.99 -3.93
N LEU A 136 -2.81 1.47 -2.81
CA LEU A 136 -4.16 1.79 -2.32
C LEU A 136 -4.31 3.27 -1.98
N ASP A 137 -3.34 3.86 -1.30
CA ASP A 137 -3.35 5.28 -0.94
C ASP A 137 -3.30 6.18 -2.19
N THR A 138 -2.50 5.80 -3.19
CA THR A 138 -2.44 6.51 -4.47
C THR A 138 -3.77 6.43 -5.23
N ALA A 139 -4.40 5.28 -5.26
CA ALA A 139 -5.70 5.09 -5.91
C ALA A 139 -6.81 5.90 -5.23
N LEU A 140 -6.81 5.95 -3.90
CA LEU A 140 -7.76 6.75 -3.11
C LEU A 140 -7.57 8.25 -3.37
N ALA A 141 -6.32 8.74 -3.36
CA ALA A 141 -6.01 10.13 -3.68
C ALA A 141 -6.48 10.51 -5.09
N GLY A 142 -6.30 9.63 -6.07
CA GLY A 142 -6.77 9.81 -7.44
C GLY A 142 -8.29 9.93 -7.54
N LYS A 143 -9.04 9.11 -6.80
CA LYS A 143 -10.52 9.20 -6.72
C LYS A 143 -10.98 10.53 -6.12
N LEU A 144 -10.39 10.95 -5.00
CA LEU A 144 -10.73 12.21 -4.34
C LEU A 144 -10.44 13.42 -5.24
N ALA A 145 -9.35 13.42 -5.99
CA ALA A 145 -9.02 14.47 -6.95
C ALA A 145 -10.04 14.52 -8.12
N ALA A 146 -10.46 13.36 -8.65
CA ALA A 146 -11.45 13.26 -9.70
C ALA A 146 -12.84 13.74 -9.26
N ASP A 147 -13.25 13.43 -8.02
CA ASP A 147 -14.53 13.88 -7.47
C ASP A 147 -14.56 15.38 -7.20
N ARG A 148 -13.48 15.99 -6.75
CA ARG A 148 -13.36 17.45 -6.61
C ARG A 148 -13.43 18.15 -7.96
N GLY A 149 -12.82 17.59 -9.00
CA GLY A 149 -12.90 18.11 -10.36
C GLY A 149 -14.34 18.10 -10.93
N ARG A 150 -15.15 17.11 -10.57
CA ARG A 150 -16.57 17.03 -10.97
C ARG A 150 -17.45 18.01 -10.23
N SER A 151 -17.22 18.25 -8.95
CA SER A 151 -18.01 19.19 -8.14
C SER A 151 -17.78 20.65 -8.56
N GLY A 152 -16.65 20.99 -9.18
CA GLY A 152 -16.35 22.32 -9.69
C GLY A 152 -17.05 22.68 -11.03
N ALA A 153 -17.61 21.70 -11.74
CA ALA A 153 -18.19 21.91 -13.06
C ALA A 153 -19.71 22.28 -13.05
N VAL A 154 -20.34 22.31 -11.88
CA VAL A 154 -21.80 22.54 -11.76
C VAL A 154 -22.16 23.97 -11.33
N SER A 155 -21.19 24.85 -11.12
CA SER A 155 -21.44 26.24 -10.70
C SER A 155 -21.17 27.21 -11.84
N GLY A 156 -22.02 27.21 -12.86
CA GLY A 156 -21.92 28.14 -13.96
C GLY A 156 -23.04 27.99 -14.97
N SER A 157 -24.27 28.24 -14.54
CA SER A 157 -25.37 28.44 -15.47
C SER A 157 -26.43 29.34 -14.83
N ASP A 158 -26.25 30.59 -15.06
CA ASP A 158 -27.35 31.54 -15.18
C ASP A 158 -27.19 32.33 -16.47
#